data_cfacd6ad95e1455a23badcfd4bfc1b9f
#
_entry.id   cfacd6ad95e1455a23badcfd4bfc1b9f
#
_cell.length_a   1.000
_cell.length_b   1.000
_cell.length_c   1.000
_cell.angle_alpha   90.00
_cell.angle_beta   90.00
_cell.angle_gamma   90.00
#
_symmetry.space_group_name_H-M   'P 1'
#
loop_
_entity.id
_entity.type
_entity.pdbx_description
1 polymer ?
#
loop_
_entity_poly.entity_id
_entity_poly.type
_entity_poly.pdbx_seq_one_letter_code
_entity_poly.pdbx_strand_id
1 'polypeptide(L)'
;MTPEEEAAILDAALTRDTLAHAMQVARFLESPAPAAAWRWIDTFLEAFAGECPTVREALPIVADLRAEAVIVPAIDLEKLRNRQVVFFLDAVSQYVDDQRELRGLPVSRDVLEIAKEFGLKSDEAHWCVRVALTGKSTGCPFELLFPLLGHDRIMMRIGAISSHLLHGRGLEPIPYGPGGVPFKTIEGTKPT
;
A
#
# COMPACT_ATOMS: atom_id res chain seq x y z
N MET A 1 8.46 -26.23 -11.94
CA MET A 1 9.25 -25.86 -10.74
C MET A 1 8.95 -26.86 -9.65
N THR A 2 9.95 -27.49 -9.09
CA THR A 2 9.82 -28.42 -7.96
C THR A 2 9.70 -27.65 -6.64
N PRO A 3 9.17 -28.28 -5.57
CA PRO A 3 9.15 -27.63 -4.23
C PRO A 3 10.53 -27.26 -3.72
N GLU A 4 11.58 -27.99 -4.11
CA GLU A 4 12.97 -27.72 -3.73
C GLU A 4 13.50 -26.47 -4.46
N GLU A 5 13.19 -26.31 -5.75
CA GLU A 5 13.53 -25.09 -6.50
C GLU A 5 12.83 -23.85 -5.96
N GLU A 6 11.57 -23.97 -5.58
CA GLU A 6 10.80 -22.88 -4.96
C GLU A 6 11.40 -22.49 -3.61
N ALA A 7 11.73 -23.47 -2.75
CA ALA A 7 12.37 -23.22 -1.48
C ALA A 7 13.72 -22.52 -1.64
N ALA A 8 14.54 -22.94 -2.62
CA ALA A 8 15.84 -22.31 -2.89
C ALA A 8 15.71 -20.84 -3.32
N ILE A 9 14.68 -20.49 -4.11
CA ILE A 9 14.40 -19.10 -4.50
C ILE A 9 14.00 -18.29 -3.28
N LEU A 10 13.14 -18.83 -2.42
CA LEU A 10 12.65 -18.12 -1.24
C LEU A 10 13.75 -17.88 -0.20
N ASP A 11 14.66 -18.84 -0.01
CA ASP A 11 15.75 -18.76 0.96
C ASP A 11 16.97 -17.97 0.44
N ALA A 12 16.94 -17.54 -0.82
CA ALA A 12 17.99 -16.70 -1.38
C ALA A 12 18.09 -15.36 -0.65
N ALA A 13 19.33 -14.84 -0.53
CA ALA A 13 19.56 -13.49 -0.02
C ALA A 13 18.80 -12.47 -0.87
N LEU A 14 18.22 -11.47 -0.22
CA LEU A 14 17.48 -10.41 -0.90
C LEU A 14 18.45 -9.49 -1.67
N THR A 15 18.41 -9.61 -2.96
CA THR A 15 19.16 -8.76 -3.92
C THR A 15 18.20 -8.32 -5.03
N ARG A 16 18.68 -7.43 -5.89
CA ARG A 16 17.92 -6.95 -7.05
C ARG A 16 17.48 -8.11 -7.96
N ASP A 17 18.41 -9.00 -8.27
CA ASP A 17 18.16 -10.10 -9.20
C ASP A 17 17.33 -11.22 -8.58
N THR A 18 17.58 -11.58 -7.31
CA THR A 18 16.79 -12.61 -6.61
C THR A 18 15.36 -12.16 -6.38
N LEU A 19 15.14 -10.88 -6.04
CA LEU A 19 13.79 -10.32 -5.90
C LEU A 19 13.06 -10.28 -7.26
N ALA A 20 13.73 -9.82 -8.32
CA ALA A 20 13.14 -9.81 -9.66
C ALA A 20 12.73 -11.22 -10.11
N HIS A 21 13.59 -12.20 -9.93
CA HIS A 21 13.31 -13.58 -10.26
C HIS A 21 12.13 -14.15 -9.46
N ALA A 22 12.12 -13.94 -8.16
CA ALA A 22 11.01 -14.37 -7.29
C ALA A 22 9.68 -13.70 -7.67
N MET A 23 9.70 -12.41 -8.00
CA MET A 23 8.51 -11.70 -8.48
C MET A 23 8.00 -12.24 -9.82
N GLN A 24 8.88 -12.67 -10.71
CA GLN A 24 8.49 -13.33 -11.97
C GLN A 24 7.85 -14.69 -11.72
N VAL A 25 8.44 -15.49 -10.84
CA VAL A 25 7.89 -16.81 -10.44
C VAL A 25 6.51 -16.63 -9.78
N ALA A 26 6.36 -15.65 -8.90
CA ALA A 26 5.11 -15.32 -8.24
C ALA A 26 4.10 -14.57 -9.15
N ARG A 27 4.44 -14.34 -10.43
CA ARG A 27 3.62 -13.62 -11.43
C ARG A 27 3.29 -12.17 -11.05
N PHE A 28 4.11 -11.56 -10.23
CA PHE A 28 4.04 -10.11 -9.96
C PHE A 28 4.78 -9.29 -11.01
N LEU A 29 5.61 -9.92 -11.84
CA LEU A 29 6.46 -9.28 -12.82
C LEU A 29 6.52 -10.11 -14.10
N GLU A 30 6.44 -9.43 -15.24
CA GLU A 30 6.64 -10.04 -16.55
C GLU A 30 8.11 -10.32 -16.84
N SER A 31 8.39 -11.24 -17.79
CA SER A 31 9.74 -11.52 -18.28
C SER A 31 9.79 -11.22 -19.79
N PRO A 32 10.72 -10.36 -20.25
CA PRO A 32 11.71 -9.59 -19.47
C PRO A 32 11.09 -8.46 -18.64
N ALA A 33 11.72 -8.12 -17.50
CA ALA A 33 11.25 -7.08 -16.62
C ALA A 33 11.37 -5.69 -17.31
N PRO A 34 10.30 -4.87 -17.32
CA PRO A 34 10.36 -3.52 -17.90
C PRO A 34 11.22 -2.59 -17.02
N ALA A 35 11.76 -1.53 -17.63
CA ALA A 35 12.62 -0.57 -16.91
C ALA A 35 11.97 0.05 -15.67
N ALA A 36 10.65 0.27 -15.70
CA ALA A 36 9.91 0.77 -14.55
C ALA A 36 9.92 -0.20 -13.36
N ALA A 37 9.88 -1.51 -13.62
CA ALA A 37 9.95 -2.53 -12.57
C ALA A 37 11.30 -2.54 -11.86
N TRP A 38 12.39 -2.31 -12.58
CA TRP A 38 13.71 -2.22 -11.98
C TRP A 38 13.81 -1.02 -11.02
N ARG A 39 13.26 0.13 -11.39
CA ARG A 39 13.19 1.30 -10.49
C ARG A 39 12.35 1.02 -9.24
N TRP A 40 11.25 0.28 -9.40
CA TRP A 40 10.41 -0.14 -8.28
C TRP A 40 11.17 -1.08 -7.33
N ILE A 41 11.90 -2.07 -7.88
CA ILE A 41 12.75 -3.00 -7.12
C ILE A 41 13.83 -2.24 -6.34
N ASP A 42 14.51 -1.29 -6.98
CA ASP A 42 15.54 -0.46 -6.33
C ASP A 42 14.93 0.31 -5.14
N THR A 43 13.74 0.92 -5.31
CA THR A 43 13.03 1.62 -4.23
C THR A 43 12.60 0.65 -3.11
N PHE A 44 12.17 -0.57 -3.47
CA PHE A 44 11.82 -1.60 -2.49
C PHE A 44 13.03 -2.02 -1.64
N LEU A 45 14.17 -2.24 -2.28
CA LEU A 45 15.41 -2.59 -1.56
C LEU A 45 15.88 -1.45 -0.65
N GLU A 46 15.78 -0.20 -1.11
CA GLU A 46 16.07 0.97 -0.27
C GLU A 46 15.18 0.99 0.99
N ALA A 47 13.91 0.62 0.85
CA ALA A 47 12.95 0.64 1.94
C ALA A 47 13.10 -0.54 2.92
N PHE A 48 13.43 -1.73 2.44
CA PHE A 48 13.23 -2.97 3.19
C PHE A 48 14.44 -3.91 3.27
N ALA A 49 15.54 -3.69 2.53
CA ALA A 49 16.69 -4.61 2.57
C ALA A 49 17.34 -4.73 3.96
N GLY A 50 17.23 -3.70 4.80
CA GLY A 50 17.71 -3.75 6.18
C GLY A 50 16.85 -4.59 7.12
N GLU A 51 15.58 -4.83 6.77
CA GLU A 51 14.61 -5.56 7.58
C GLU A 51 14.35 -6.99 7.05
N CYS A 52 14.57 -7.21 5.76
CA CYS A 52 14.32 -8.47 5.07
C CYS A 52 15.61 -9.03 4.47
N PRO A 53 16.35 -9.90 5.17
CA PRO A 53 17.57 -10.51 4.63
C PRO A 53 17.32 -11.50 3.49
N THR A 54 16.12 -12.07 3.38
CA THR A 54 15.79 -13.08 2.38
C THR A 54 14.58 -12.70 1.52
N VAL A 55 14.47 -13.36 0.37
CA VAL A 55 13.29 -13.22 -0.52
C VAL A 55 12.02 -13.71 0.19
N ARG A 56 12.09 -14.71 1.03
CA ARG A 56 10.96 -15.26 1.81
C ARG A 56 10.28 -14.19 2.67
N GLU A 57 11.07 -13.33 3.30
CA GLU A 57 10.56 -12.24 4.13
C GLU A 57 10.05 -11.06 3.30
N ALA A 58 10.64 -10.84 2.14
CA ALA A 58 10.29 -9.73 1.25
C ALA A 58 8.99 -9.97 0.45
N LEU A 59 8.74 -11.20 -0.03
CA LEU A 59 7.60 -11.48 -0.91
C LEU A 59 6.21 -11.15 -0.31
N PRO A 60 5.92 -11.41 0.97
CA PRO A 60 4.66 -10.98 1.57
C PRO A 60 4.48 -9.46 1.55
N ILE A 61 5.56 -8.69 1.76
CA ILE A 61 5.53 -7.22 1.69
C ILE A 61 5.27 -6.77 0.25
N VAL A 62 5.92 -7.41 -0.73
CA VAL A 62 5.66 -7.16 -2.16
C VAL A 62 4.18 -7.42 -2.49
N ALA A 63 3.63 -8.54 -2.02
CA ALA A 63 2.22 -8.88 -2.23
C ALA A 63 1.30 -7.81 -1.62
N ASP A 64 1.54 -7.38 -0.38
CA ASP A 64 0.77 -6.33 0.30
C ASP A 64 0.84 -4.99 -0.46
N LEU A 65 2.03 -4.59 -0.91
CA LEU A 65 2.22 -3.34 -1.65
C LEU A 65 1.54 -3.37 -3.02
N ARG A 66 1.52 -4.52 -3.68
CA ARG A 66 0.93 -4.70 -5.01
C ARG A 66 -0.55 -5.05 -4.99
N ALA A 67 -1.09 -5.40 -3.83
CA ALA A 67 -2.52 -5.64 -3.67
C ALA A 67 -3.33 -4.37 -3.98
N GLU A 68 -4.47 -4.53 -4.64
CA GLU A 68 -5.40 -3.41 -4.91
C GLU A 68 -6.09 -2.96 -3.62
N ALA A 69 -6.43 -3.91 -2.76
CA ALA A 69 -7.09 -3.68 -1.49
C ALA A 69 -6.13 -3.72 -0.31
N VAL A 70 -6.47 -2.99 0.74
CA VAL A 70 -5.79 -3.05 2.03
C VAL A 70 -6.77 -3.56 3.09
N ILE A 71 -6.28 -4.44 3.96
CA ILE A 71 -7.05 -4.87 5.14
C ILE A 71 -6.70 -3.94 6.29
N VAL A 72 -7.67 -3.15 6.73
CA VAL A 72 -7.54 -2.29 7.91
C VAL A 72 -8.20 -2.97 9.09
N PRO A 73 -7.50 -3.15 10.23
CA PRO A 73 -8.10 -3.70 11.43
C PRO A 73 -9.32 -2.90 11.88
N ALA A 74 -10.37 -3.58 12.38
CA ALA A 74 -11.63 -2.93 12.78
C ALA A 74 -11.41 -1.81 13.84
N ILE A 75 -10.47 -2.02 14.76
CA ILE A 75 -10.12 -1.01 15.77
C ILE A 75 -9.51 0.25 15.17
N ASP A 76 -8.77 0.12 14.08
CA ASP A 76 -8.15 1.25 13.39
C ASP A 76 -9.15 1.93 12.45
N LEU A 77 -10.05 1.18 11.82
CA LEU A 77 -11.20 1.75 11.10
C LEU A 77 -12.07 2.62 12.00
N GLU A 78 -12.32 2.18 13.22
CA GLU A 78 -13.10 2.97 14.19
C GLU A 78 -12.41 4.27 14.57
N LYS A 79 -11.09 4.26 14.74
CA LYS A 79 -10.30 5.49 14.98
C LYS A 79 -10.31 6.44 13.78
N LEU A 80 -10.37 5.90 12.55
CA LEU A 80 -10.46 6.72 11.33
C LEU A 80 -11.85 7.33 11.14
N ARG A 81 -12.90 6.93 11.89
CA ARG A 81 -14.28 7.45 11.81
C ARG A 81 -14.44 8.88 12.34
N ASN A 82 -13.48 9.71 12.08
CA ASN A 82 -13.56 11.14 12.33
C ASN A 82 -13.76 11.86 11.00
N ARG A 83 -14.78 12.71 10.90
CA ARG A 83 -15.09 13.47 9.68
C ARG A 83 -13.90 14.28 9.19
N GLN A 84 -13.12 14.86 10.08
CA GLN A 84 -11.90 15.61 9.74
C GLN A 84 -10.85 14.70 9.08
N VAL A 85 -10.69 13.47 9.59
CA VAL A 85 -9.78 12.47 9.01
C VAL A 85 -10.20 12.09 7.60
N VAL A 86 -11.51 11.91 7.36
CA VAL A 86 -12.00 11.57 6.01
C VAL A 86 -11.69 12.68 5.02
N PHE A 87 -11.95 13.94 5.36
CA PHE A 87 -11.62 15.07 4.49
C PHE A 87 -10.12 15.27 4.32
N PHE A 88 -9.34 15.03 5.37
CA PHE A 88 -7.88 15.03 5.29
C PHE A 88 -7.36 13.96 4.30
N LEU A 89 -7.86 12.73 4.38
CA LEU A 89 -7.49 11.66 3.45
C LEU A 89 -7.89 11.99 2.01
N ASP A 90 -9.03 12.62 1.81
CA ASP A 90 -9.47 13.11 0.49
C ASP A 90 -8.51 14.20 -0.03
N ALA A 91 -8.11 15.16 0.81
CA ALA A 91 -7.11 16.16 0.44
C ALA A 91 -5.73 15.55 0.11
N VAL A 92 -5.32 14.50 0.84
CA VAL A 92 -4.09 13.75 0.51
C VAL A 92 -4.23 13.05 -0.84
N SER A 93 -5.40 12.50 -1.16
CA SER A 93 -5.62 11.89 -2.48
C SER A 93 -5.55 12.93 -3.61
N GLN A 94 -6.13 14.12 -3.43
CA GLN A 94 -6.02 15.22 -4.38
C GLN A 94 -4.58 15.69 -4.56
N TYR A 95 -3.82 15.81 -3.47
CA TYR A 95 -2.38 16.10 -3.55
C TYR A 95 -1.64 15.09 -4.43
N VAL A 96 -1.95 13.78 -4.27
CA VAL A 96 -1.35 12.73 -5.10
C VAL A 96 -1.79 12.86 -6.56
N ASP A 97 -3.05 13.16 -6.82
CA ASP A 97 -3.61 13.30 -8.16
C ASP A 97 -2.96 14.46 -8.95
N ASP A 98 -2.57 15.51 -8.26
CA ASP A 98 -1.87 16.66 -8.85
C ASP A 98 -0.39 16.37 -9.19
N GLN A 99 0.19 15.25 -8.70
CA GLN A 99 1.59 14.93 -8.93
C GLN A 99 1.77 14.10 -10.21
N ARG A 100 2.72 14.50 -11.06
CA ARG A 100 3.11 13.69 -12.23
C ARG A 100 4.00 12.51 -11.87
N GLU A 101 4.82 12.67 -10.85
CA GLU A 101 5.75 11.67 -10.36
C GLU A 101 5.81 11.74 -8.83
N LEU A 102 5.72 10.59 -8.18
CA LEU A 102 5.72 10.49 -6.71
C LEU A 102 7.12 10.35 -6.11
N ARG A 103 8.12 10.03 -6.93
CA ARG A 103 9.49 9.84 -6.46
C ARG A 103 10.17 11.20 -6.24
N GLY A 104 10.85 11.33 -5.10
CA GLY A 104 11.59 12.54 -4.74
C GLY A 104 10.74 13.67 -4.16
N LEU A 105 9.43 13.44 -3.97
CA LEU A 105 8.56 14.39 -3.28
C LEU A 105 8.82 14.36 -1.78
N PRO A 106 8.76 15.50 -1.09
CA PRO A 106 8.84 15.57 0.37
C PRO A 106 7.50 15.22 1.03
N VAL A 107 7.00 14.02 0.74
CA VAL A 107 5.62 13.59 1.06
C VAL A 107 5.30 13.73 2.55
N SER A 108 6.22 13.33 3.45
CA SER A 108 5.98 13.48 4.89
C SER A 108 5.72 14.93 5.29
N ARG A 109 6.49 15.87 4.75
CA ARG A 109 6.29 17.29 5.01
C ARG A 109 4.95 17.78 4.44
N ASP A 110 4.66 17.43 3.20
CA ASP A 110 3.48 17.92 2.49
C ASP A 110 2.18 17.36 3.13
N VAL A 111 2.19 16.10 3.54
CA VAL A 111 1.10 15.50 4.33
C VAL A 111 0.86 16.26 5.65
N LEU A 112 1.94 16.70 6.33
CA LEU A 112 1.81 17.49 7.56
C LEU A 112 1.29 18.90 7.30
N GLU A 113 1.65 19.54 6.19
CA GLU A 113 1.08 20.85 5.84
C GLU A 113 -0.43 20.72 5.56
N ILE A 114 -0.85 19.71 4.81
CA ILE A 114 -2.27 19.43 4.59
C ILE A 114 -2.98 19.18 5.93
N ALA A 115 -2.41 18.37 6.82
CA ALA A 115 -3.00 18.01 8.09
C ALA A 115 -3.34 19.23 8.99
N LYS A 116 -2.53 20.29 8.92
CA LYS A 116 -2.76 21.54 9.66
C LYS A 116 -4.10 22.19 9.30
N GLU A 117 -4.51 22.11 8.04
CA GLU A 117 -5.79 22.68 7.57
C GLU A 117 -6.98 21.96 8.19
N PHE A 118 -6.81 20.70 8.57
CA PHE A 118 -7.85 19.87 9.21
C PHE A 118 -7.69 19.79 10.72
N GLY A 119 -6.72 20.50 11.31
CA GLY A 119 -6.49 20.52 12.76
C GLY A 119 -5.95 19.19 13.32
N LEU A 120 -5.35 18.33 12.49
CA LEU A 120 -4.76 17.07 12.90
C LEU A 120 -3.34 17.27 13.44
N LYS A 121 -2.98 16.49 14.47
CA LYS A 121 -1.61 16.45 14.97
C LYS A 121 -0.73 15.65 14.03
N SER A 122 0.58 15.93 14.05
CA SER A 122 1.57 15.30 13.16
C SER A 122 1.53 13.77 13.22
N ASP A 123 1.53 13.20 14.43
CA ASP A 123 1.52 11.75 14.63
C ASP A 123 0.21 11.12 14.15
N GLU A 124 -0.91 11.80 14.37
CA GLU A 124 -2.24 11.38 13.92
C GLU A 124 -2.33 11.42 12.40
N ALA A 125 -1.85 12.47 11.76
CA ALA A 125 -1.84 12.60 10.31
C ALA A 125 -1.04 11.49 9.63
N HIS A 126 0.20 11.26 10.07
CA HIS A 126 1.03 10.17 9.56
C HIS A 126 0.40 8.81 9.80
N TRP A 127 -0.18 8.59 10.99
CA TRP A 127 -0.87 7.36 11.32
C TRP A 127 -2.08 7.13 10.39
N CYS A 128 -2.95 8.12 10.21
CA CYS A 128 -4.13 8.02 9.35
C CYS A 128 -3.77 7.62 7.91
N VAL A 129 -2.81 8.33 7.30
CA VAL A 129 -2.37 8.03 5.93
C VAL A 129 -1.77 6.65 5.84
N ARG A 130 -0.91 6.27 6.78
CA ARG A 130 -0.25 4.97 6.78
C ARG A 130 -1.24 3.82 6.92
N VAL A 131 -2.17 3.92 7.87
CA VAL A 131 -3.21 2.90 8.07
C VAL A 131 -4.12 2.81 6.85
N ALA A 132 -4.54 3.93 6.27
CA ALA A 132 -5.35 3.93 5.06
C ALA A 132 -4.63 3.28 3.87
N LEU A 133 -3.32 3.46 3.74
CA LEU A 133 -2.55 2.92 2.62
C LEU A 133 -2.05 1.49 2.81
N THR A 134 -1.83 1.05 4.06
CA THR A 134 -1.14 -0.24 4.33
C THR A 134 -1.87 -1.14 5.33
N GLY A 135 -2.88 -0.64 6.03
CA GLY A 135 -3.51 -1.34 7.15
C GLY A 135 -2.61 -1.46 8.39
N LYS A 136 -1.44 -0.82 8.38
CA LYS A 136 -0.41 -0.93 9.44
C LYS A 136 -0.09 0.47 9.97
N SER A 137 0.23 0.57 11.24
CA SER A 137 0.62 1.84 11.90
C SER A 137 2.09 2.21 11.70
N THR A 138 2.91 1.26 11.31
CA THR A 138 4.36 1.39 11.09
C THR A 138 4.78 0.95 9.69
N GLY A 139 5.99 1.27 9.26
CA GLY A 139 6.54 0.86 7.97
C GLY A 139 7.57 1.87 7.44
N CYS A 140 7.97 1.71 6.18
CA CYS A 140 8.97 2.56 5.54
C CYS A 140 8.52 4.04 5.45
N PRO A 141 9.43 5.00 5.27
CA PRO A 141 9.11 6.42 5.06
C PRO A 141 8.13 6.64 3.91
N PHE A 142 7.33 7.70 3.96
CA PHE A 142 6.36 8.02 2.91
C PHE A 142 7.02 8.32 1.56
N GLU A 143 8.22 8.89 1.59
CA GLU A 143 9.05 9.16 0.42
C GLU A 143 9.38 7.88 -0.39
N LEU A 144 9.39 6.72 0.27
CA LEU A 144 9.57 5.40 -0.35
C LEU A 144 8.23 4.68 -0.53
N LEU A 145 7.29 4.82 0.41
CA LEU A 145 5.98 4.16 0.35
C LEU A 145 5.15 4.63 -0.85
N PHE A 146 5.10 5.93 -1.10
CA PHE A 146 4.27 6.48 -2.17
C PHE A 146 4.71 6.03 -3.56
N PRO A 147 6.00 6.10 -3.95
CA PRO A 147 6.44 5.55 -5.23
C PRO A 147 6.32 4.02 -5.32
N LEU A 148 6.37 3.28 -4.20
CA LEU A 148 6.13 1.84 -4.18
C LEU A 148 4.66 1.46 -4.42
N LEU A 149 3.73 2.21 -3.87
CA LEU A 149 2.30 2.02 -4.14
C LEU A 149 1.92 2.48 -5.55
N GLY A 150 2.44 3.62 -5.96
CA GLY A 150 2.06 4.30 -7.19
C GLY A 150 0.70 4.99 -7.08
N HIS A 151 0.44 5.91 -8.00
CA HIS A 151 -0.73 6.77 -8.05
C HIS A 151 -2.05 5.99 -7.90
N ASP A 152 -2.31 5.03 -8.78
CA ASP A 152 -3.58 4.33 -8.84
C ASP A 152 -3.94 3.60 -7.55
N ARG A 153 -2.95 2.93 -6.90
CA ARG A 153 -3.20 2.22 -5.64
C ARG A 153 -3.45 3.16 -4.47
N ILE A 154 -2.75 4.30 -4.42
CA ILE A 154 -3.00 5.31 -3.40
C ILE A 154 -4.43 5.82 -3.53
N MET A 155 -4.84 6.22 -4.74
CA MET A 155 -6.18 6.71 -5.02
C MET A 155 -7.26 5.66 -4.67
N MET A 156 -7.07 4.42 -5.11
CA MET A 156 -8.00 3.32 -4.82
C MET A 156 -8.14 3.05 -3.34
N ARG A 157 -7.00 2.96 -2.60
CA ARG A 157 -7.01 2.62 -1.17
C ARG A 157 -7.62 3.72 -0.33
N ILE A 158 -7.24 4.99 -0.55
CA ILE A 158 -7.85 6.12 0.15
C ILE A 158 -9.34 6.23 -0.21
N GLY A 159 -9.70 6.14 -1.49
CA GLY A 159 -11.08 6.22 -1.94
C GLY A 159 -11.96 5.11 -1.33
N ALA A 160 -11.44 3.89 -1.23
CA ALA A 160 -12.13 2.77 -0.61
C ALA A 160 -12.39 3.02 0.89
N ILE A 161 -11.38 3.47 1.64
CA ILE A 161 -11.51 3.80 3.08
C ILE A 161 -12.49 4.96 3.27
N SER A 162 -12.34 6.05 2.52
CA SER A 162 -13.23 7.21 2.61
C SER A 162 -14.68 6.84 2.31
N SER A 163 -14.92 6.04 1.27
CA SER A 163 -16.25 5.54 0.94
C SER A 163 -16.85 4.68 2.05
N HIS A 164 -16.05 3.80 2.66
CA HIS A 164 -16.48 2.99 3.80
C HIS A 164 -16.86 3.87 5.01
N LEU A 165 -16.01 4.84 5.35
CA LEU A 165 -16.23 5.71 6.50
C LEU A 165 -17.44 6.64 6.32
N LEU A 166 -17.68 7.14 5.09
CA LEU A 166 -18.78 8.06 4.80
C LEU A 166 -20.14 7.35 4.63
N HIS A 167 -20.13 6.16 4.05
CA HIS A 167 -21.39 5.52 3.62
C HIS A 167 -21.70 4.24 4.39
N GLY A 168 -20.88 3.85 5.37
CA GLY A 168 -21.07 2.62 6.15
C GLY A 168 -21.02 1.34 5.31
N ARG A 169 -20.51 1.41 4.09
CA ARG A 169 -20.42 0.24 3.19
C ARG A 169 -19.25 -0.61 3.65
N GLY A 170 -19.55 -1.87 4.02
CA GLY A 170 -18.53 -2.82 4.42
C GLY A 170 -17.53 -3.06 3.31
N LEU A 171 -16.24 -2.89 3.61
CA LEU A 171 -15.13 -3.37 2.81
C LEU A 171 -14.78 -4.75 3.35
N GLU A 172 -15.39 -5.79 2.80
CA GLU A 172 -14.84 -7.12 2.99
C GLU A 172 -13.70 -7.32 1.98
N PRO A 173 -12.50 -7.68 2.46
CA PRO A 173 -11.44 -8.06 1.54
C PRO A 173 -11.89 -9.33 0.81
N ILE A 174 -11.96 -9.27 -0.51
CA ILE A 174 -12.16 -10.46 -1.32
C ILE A 174 -10.86 -11.24 -1.30
N PRO A 175 -10.85 -12.51 -0.88
CA PRO A 175 -9.66 -13.34 -0.96
C PRO A 175 -9.25 -13.45 -2.44
N TYR A 176 -8.03 -13.07 -2.74
CA TYR A 176 -7.48 -13.08 -4.08
C TYR A 176 -7.42 -14.49 -4.66
N GLY A 177 -8.13 -14.70 -5.78
CA GLY A 177 -7.78 -15.74 -6.75
C GLY A 177 -6.79 -15.17 -7.80
N PRO A 178 -6.10 -16.02 -8.55
CA PRO A 178 -5.24 -15.58 -9.65
C PRO A 178 -6.09 -14.84 -10.70
N GLY A 179 -5.98 -13.51 -10.75
CA GLY A 179 -6.77 -12.66 -11.64
C GLY A 179 -7.56 -11.56 -10.92
N GLY A 180 -7.17 -11.23 -9.69
CA GLY A 180 -7.70 -10.17 -8.81
C GLY A 180 -8.89 -9.36 -9.35
N VAL A 181 -10.08 -9.61 -8.83
CA VAL A 181 -11.25 -8.76 -9.09
C VAL A 181 -11.30 -7.72 -7.98
N PRO A 182 -11.35 -6.42 -8.31
CA PRO A 182 -11.44 -5.36 -7.30
C PRO A 182 -12.78 -5.45 -6.57
N PHE A 183 -12.78 -5.08 -5.32
CA PHE A 183 -13.88 -4.91 -4.36
C PHE A 183 -15.30 -5.22 -4.86
N LYS A 184 -15.96 -6.22 -4.25
CA LYS A 184 -17.43 -6.29 -4.27
C LYS A 184 -17.97 -5.41 -3.16
N THR A 185 -18.73 -4.40 -3.53
CA THR A 185 -19.60 -3.70 -2.59
C THR A 185 -20.66 -4.69 -2.13
N ILE A 186 -20.67 -5.06 -0.85
CA ILE A 186 -21.78 -5.83 -0.28
C ILE A 186 -22.92 -4.84 -0.09
N GLU A 187 -23.93 -4.92 -0.97
CA GLU A 187 -25.20 -4.26 -0.73
C GLU A 187 -25.89 -4.92 0.45
N GLY A 188 -26.20 -4.13 1.45
CA GLY A 188 -27.24 -4.42 2.39
C GLY A 188 -26.84 -5.04 3.73
N THR A 189 -26.53 -4.21 4.67
CA THR A 189 -27.12 -4.31 6.00
C THR A 189 -27.59 -2.92 6.39
N LYS A 190 -28.90 -2.68 6.24
CA LYS A 190 -29.55 -1.55 6.89
C LYS A 190 -29.38 -1.73 8.39
N PRO A 191 -28.93 -0.69 9.14
CA PRO A 191 -29.03 -0.72 10.59
C PRO A 191 -30.51 -0.74 10.94
N THR A 192 -30.92 -1.73 11.73
CA THR A 192 -32.18 -1.74 12.49
C THR A 192 -32.10 -0.74 13.62
#